data_84f2957133d7a6b2f1e18a77b80b57fd
#
_entry.id   84f2957133d7a6b2f1e18a77b80b57fd
#
_cell.length_a   1.000
_cell.length_b   1.000
_cell.length_c   1.000
_cell.angle_alpha   90.00
_cell.angle_beta   90.00
_cell.angle_gamma   90.00
#
_symmetry.space_group_name_H-M   'P 1'
#
loop_
_entity.id
_entity.type
_entity.pdbx_description
1 polymer ?
#
loop_
_entity_poly.entity_id
_entity_poly.type
_entity_poly.pdbx_seq_one_letter_code
_entity_poly.pdbx_strand_id
1 'polypeptide(L)'
;MCIRDSLQTVLTCIIGGAGIILIVASVVTGSVDNLQGQMFVGNGTGEAMKSIIKVAVITPFFFIGFDVIPQAAEEINVPLKKIGKMMILSVVLAVVFYALVILAVGYILNPAEIIESQQGTGLVTADAMAKAFGTKIMAKVIIVGGMCGIITSWNSFLLGGSRAMYSMAESYMIPPFFAKLHPKHKTPVNSLYLIGALTMLAPFAGRTMMVWICDAGNFGCCLAYCMVSVSFLILRKKEPDMARPYKVGHYKFVGFMAVVMSGLMLLVYCIPGSGGSLVFQEWLMVGSWSLLGVVFYAICKRKYKEDFGKLIELISDEDAASLMPEADDEELDVVIDAAIDRVLSSMA
;
A
#
# COMPACT_ATOMS: atom_id res chain seq x y z
N MET A 1 1.81 -24.90 5.15
CA MET A 1 0.96 -23.73 4.95
C MET A 1 0.46 -23.25 6.30
N CYS A 2 0.70 -22.01 6.68
CA CYS A 2 0.32 -21.49 8.00
C CYS A 2 -1.19 -21.19 8.00
N ILE A 3 -1.88 -21.40 9.14
CA ILE A 3 -3.31 -21.06 9.31
C ILE A 3 -3.58 -19.61 8.88
N ARG A 4 -2.63 -18.71 9.16
CA ARG A 4 -2.64 -17.30 8.73
C ARG A 4 -2.82 -17.17 7.23
N ASP A 5 -2.03 -17.90 6.43
CA ASP A 5 -2.00 -17.76 4.97
C ASP A 5 -3.30 -18.28 4.34
N SER A 6 -3.83 -19.38 4.87
CA SER A 6 -5.14 -19.90 4.45
C SER A 6 -6.27 -18.93 4.76
N LEU A 7 -6.27 -18.33 5.97
CA LEU A 7 -7.25 -17.32 6.36
C LEU A 7 -7.16 -16.08 5.47
N GLN A 8 -5.95 -15.59 5.22
CA GLN A 8 -5.69 -14.44 4.34
C GLN A 8 -6.26 -14.68 2.94
N THR A 9 -6.00 -15.86 2.37
CA THR A 9 -6.51 -16.25 1.05
C THR A 9 -8.04 -16.28 1.01
N VAL A 10 -8.70 -16.88 2.00
CA VAL A 10 -10.17 -16.94 2.08
C VAL A 10 -10.77 -15.53 2.16
N LEU A 11 -10.24 -14.67 3.03
CA LEU A 11 -10.73 -13.30 3.19
C LEU A 11 -10.52 -12.48 1.91
N THR A 12 -9.39 -12.66 1.22
CA THR A 12 -9.12 -12.01 -0.08
C THR A 12 -10.09 -12.49 -1.16
N CYS A 13 -10.42 -13.78 -1.21
CA CYS A 13 -11.43 -14.30 -2.12
C CYS A 13 -12.83 -13.73 -1.84
N ILE A 14 -13.18 -13.51 -0.58
CA ILE A 14 -14.49 -12.93 -0.20
C ILE A 14 -14.59 -11.49 -0.67
N ILE A 15 -13.58 -10.64 -0.43
CA ILE A 15 -13.62 -9.24 -0.87
C ILE A 15 -13.56 -9.13 -2.40
N GLY A 16 -12.69 -9.92 -3.05
CA GLY A 16 -12.59 -9.98 -4.51
C GLY A 16 -13.91 -10.43 -5.14
N GLY A 17 -14.52 -11.48 -4.61
CA GLY A 17 -15.81 -11.99 -5.06
C GLY A 17 -16.93 -10.95 -4.91
N ALA A 18 -17.00 -10.26 -3.76
CA ALA A 18 -17.99 -9.20 -3.54
C ALA A 18 -17.82 -8.04 -4.54
N GLY A 19 -16.57 -7.64 -4.85
CA GLY A 19 -16.29 -6.62 -5.85
C GLY A 19 -16.65 -7.06 -7.26
N ILE A 20 -16.36 -8.31 -7.63
CA ILE A 20 -16.74 -8.87 -8.95
C ILE A 20 -18.26 -8.91 -9.10
N ILE A 21 -19.00 -9.30 -8.06
CA ILE A 21 -20.46 -9.29 -8.08
C ILE A 21 -20.99 -7.87 -8.35
N LEU A 22 -20.42 -6.83 -7.71
CA LEU A 22 -20.79 -5.45 -7.94
C LEU A 22 -20.50 -5.02 -9.38
N ILE A 23 -19.33 -5.37 -9.94
CA ILE A 23 -18.95 -5.05 -11.31
C ILE A 23 -19.90 -5.73 -12.30
N VAL A 24 -20.19 -7.01 -12.14
CA VAL A 24 -21.13 -7.73 -13.00
C VAL A 24 -22.53 -7.16 -12.90
N ALA A 25 -23.01 -6.86 -11.68
CA ALA A 25 -24.30 -6.24 -11.47
C ALA A 25 -24.41 -4.88 -12.16
N SER A 26 -23.34 -4.08 -12.18
CA SER A 26 -23.32 -2.78 -12.84
C SER A 26 -23.52 -2.87 -14.34
N VAL A 27 -22.99 -3.92 -14.99
CA VAL A 27 -23.17 -4.16 -16.42
C VAL A 27 -24.65 -4.49 -16.76
N VAL A 28 -25.33 -5.18 -15.85
CA VAL A 28 -26.72 -5.63 -16.07
C VAL A 28 -27.75 -4.54 -15.71
N THR A 29 -27.50 -3.79 -14.62
CA THR A 29 -28.48 -2.86 -14.04
C THR A 29 -28.10 -1.39 -14.18
N GLY A 30 -26.86 -1.10 -14.58
CA GLY A 30 -26.35 0.27 -14.72
C GLY A 30 -26.81 0.95 -16.01
N SER A 31 -26.68 2.26 -16.06
CA SER A 31 -26.94 3.08 -17.25
C SER A 31 -25.78 4.03 -17.52
N VAL A 32 -25.44 4.17 -18.80
CA VAL A 32 -24.45 5.17 -19.26
C VAL A 32 -24.91 6.59 -18.93
N ASP A 33 -26.23 6.84 -18.87
CA ASP A 33 -26.80 8.14 -18.54
C ASP A 33 -26.38 8.62 -17.14
N ASN A 34 -26.14 7.70 -16.21
CA ASN A 34 -25.62 8.04 -14.88
C ASN A 34 -24.21 8.63 -14.92
N LEU A 35 -23.41 8.35 -15.93
CA LEU A 35 -22.06 8.92 -16.13
C LEU A 35 -22.09 10.26 -16.87
N GLN A 36 -23.20 10.61 -17.54
CA GLN A 36 -23.31 11.85 -18.29
C GLN A 36 -23.31 13.05 -17.31
N GLY A 37 -22.41 14.00 -17.55
CA GLY A 37 -22.20 15.16 -16.66
C GLY A 37 -21.32 14.96 -15.46
N GLN A 38 -20.80 13.75 -15.22
CA GLN A 38 -19.94 13.42 -14.07
C GLN A 38 -18.45 13.38 -14.37
N MET A 39 -18.04 13.37 -15.65
CA MET A 39 -16.64 13.19 -16.02
C MET A 39 -15.70 14.24 -15.40
N PHE A 40 -16.19 15.46 -15.22
CA PHE A 40 -15.40 16.54 -14.62
C PHE A 40 -16.28 17.42 -13.73
N VAL A 41 -15.85 17.63 -12.50
CA VAL A 41 -16.52 18.54 -11.55
C VAL A 41 -16.08 19.97 -11.86
N GLY A 42 -17.04 20.88 -12.12
CA GLY A 42 -16.81 22.31 -12.31
C GLY A 42 -16.96 22.79 -13.76
N ASN A 43 -17.16 24.11 -13.91
CA ASN A 43 -17.47 24.76 -15.18
C ASN A 43 -16.25 25.20 -15.99
N GLY A 44 -15.12 24.48 -15.88
CA GLY A 44 -13.91 24.82 -16.63
C GLY A 44 -12.73 23.90 -16.39
N THR A 45 -11.78 23.90 -17.35
CA THR A 45 -10.55 23.08 -17.30
C THR A 45 -9.74 23.28 -16.02
N GLY A 46 -9.75 24.48 -15.44
CA GLY A 46 -9.02 24.80 -14.22
C GLY A 46 -9.59 24.13 -12.96
N GLU A 47 -10.94 24.06 -12.86
CA GLU A 47 -11.61 23.39 -11.73
C GLU A 47 -11.52 21.86 -11.85
N ALA A 48 -11.65 21.35 -13.06
CA ALA A 48 -11.41 19.93 -13.34
C ALA A 48 -9.99 19.51 -12.96
N MET A 49 -8.97 20.31 -13.31
CA MET A 49 -7.59 20.03 -12.95
C MET A 49 -7.36 20.05 -11.44
N LYS A 50 -7.93 21.00 -10.71
CA LYS A 50 -7.87 21.03 -9.23
C LYS A 50 -8.51 19.78 -8.62
N SER A 51 -9.64 19.33 -9.16
CA SER A 51 -10.31 18.11 -8.68
C SER A 51 -9.46 16.87 -8.95
N ILE A 52 -8.83 16.76 -10.13
CA ILE A 52 -7.91 15.68 -10.47
C ILE A 52 -6.71 15.68 -9.51
N ILE A 53 -6.09 16.83 -9.26
CA ILE A 53 -4.96 16.94 -8.32
C ILE A 53 -5.39 16.53 -6.92
N LYS A 54 -6.55 16.96 -6.46
CA LYS A 54 -7.09 16.59 -5.15
C LYS A 54 -7.25 15.07 -4.99
N VAL A 55 -7.77 14.40 -6.00
CA VAL A 55 -7.89 12.93 -6.00
C VAL A 55 -6.52 12.26 -6.10
N ALA A 56 -5.63 12.77 -6.95
CA ALA A 56 -4.28 12.22 -7.14
C ALA A 56 -3.46 12.23 -5.85
N VAL A 57 -3.65 13.23 -4.98
CA VAL A 57 -2.95 13.33 -3.67
C VAL A 57 -3.41 12.21 -2.71
N ILE A 58 -4.68 11.86 -2.72
CA ILE A 58 -5.23 10.80 -1.85
C ILE A 58 -4.92 9.41 -2.42
N THR A 59 -4.69 9.30 -3.73
CA THR A 59 -4.50 8.03 -4.44
C THR A 59 -3.37 7.16 -3.87
N PRO A 60 -2.19 7.66 -3.47
CA PRO A 60 -1.14 6.83 -2.89
C PRO A 60 -1.61 5.97 -1.72
N PHE A 61 -2.53 6.47 -0.89
CA PHE A 61 -3.11 5.72 0.23
C PHE A 61 -3.72 4.38 -0.20
N PHE A 62 -4.40 4.35 -1.34
CA PHE A 62 -5.06 3.13 -1.84
C PHE A 62 -4.08 2.07 -2.36
N PHE A 63 -2.83 2.45 -2.58
CA PHE A 63 -1.78 1.55 -3.07
C PHE A 63 -0.75 1.20 -2.00
N ILE A 64 -0.79 1.80 -0.81
CA ILE A 64 0.07 1.40 0.31
C ILE A 64 -0.21 -0.06 0.66
N GLY A 65 0.85 -0.85 0.74
CA GLY A 65 0.79 -2.29 1.04
C GLY A 65 1.56 -3.17 0.05
N PHE A 66 1.83 -2.72 -1.19
CA PHE A 66 2.73 -3.45 -2.09
C PHE A 66 4.17 -3.51 -1.54
N ASP A 67 4.55 -2.55 -0.73
CA ASP A 67 5.83 -2.43 -0.02
C ASP A 67 5.98 -3.45 1.13
N VAL A 68 4.89 -4.07 1.58
CA VAL A 68 4.96 -5.19 2.54
C VAL A 68 5.60 -6.42 1.91
N ILE A 69 5.48 -6.61 0.58
CA ILE A 69 6.07 -7.75 -0.14
C ILE A 69 7.59 -7.80 0.05
N PRO A 70 8.38 -6.75 -0.26
CA PRO A 70 9.81 -6.76 -0.02
C PRO A 70 10.19 -6.76 1.47
N GLN A 71 9.36 -6.20 2.36
CA GLN A 71 9.60 -6.23 3.80
C GLN A 71 9.48 -7.64 4.39
N ALA A 72 8.71 -8.51 3.75
CA ALA A 72 8.53 -9.91 4.12
C ALA A 72 9.28 -10.88 3.19
N ALA A 73 10.18 -10.38 2.34
CA ALA A 73 10.84 -11.17 1.29
C ALA A 73 11.59 -12.40 1.83
N GLU A 74 12.18 -12.29 3.02
CA GLU A 74 12.89 -13.38 3.70
C GLU A 74 11.96 -14.52 4.17
N GLU A 75 10.67 -14.25 4.33
CA GLU A 75 9.68 -15.23 4.77
C GLU A 75 8.89 -15.84 3.61
N ILE A 76 9.03 -15.27 2.40
CA ILE A 76 8.30 -15.71 1.21
C ILE A 76 9.14 -16.77 0.51
N ASN A 77 8.58 -17.96 0.34
CA ASN A 77 9.23 -19.06 -0.37
C ASN A 77 9.13 -18.89 -1.90
N VAL A 78 9.65 -17.77 -2.41
CA VAL A 78 9.67 -17.43 -3.84
C VAL A 78 11.04 -16.84 -4.17
N PRO A 79 11.65 -17.20 -5.33
CA PRO A 79 12.91 -16.63 -5.77
C PRO A 79 12.88 -15.09 -5.79
N LEU A 80 13.91 -14.43 -5.24
CA LEU A 80 14.00 -12.96 -5.17
C LEU A 80 13.82 -12.28 -6.53
N LYS A 81 14.23 -12.96 -7.62
CA LYS A 81 14.05 -12.51 -9.01
C LYS A 81 12.58 -12.29 -9.39
N LYS A 82 11.66 -13.09 -8.83
CA LYS A 82 10.21 -13.03 -9.13
C LYS A 82 9.48 -11.97 -8.29
N ILE A 83 10.00 -11.59 -7.12
CA ILE A 83 9.38 -10.60 -6.22
C ILE A 83 9.07 -9.29 -6.96
N GLY A 84 10.01 -8.77 -7.75
CA GLY A 84 9.80 -7.54 -8.53
C GLY A 84 8.65 -7.63 -9.53
N LYS A 85 8.53 -8.75 -10.25
CA LYS A 85 7.41 -8.99 -11.18
C LYS A 85 6.08 -9.09 -10.42
N MET A 86 6.05 -9.80 -9.31
CA MET A 86 4.85 -9.95 -8.47
C MET A 86 4.37 -8.61 -7.91
N MET A 87 5.28 -7.73 -7.50
CA MET A 87 4.94 -6.37 -7.06
C MET A 87 4.28 -5.56 -8.19
N ILE A 88 4.86 -5.57 -9.38
CA ILE A 88 4.28 -4.87 -10.55
C ILE A 88 2.89 -5.42 -10.85
N LEU A 89 2.76 -6.74 -10.91
CA LEU A 89 1.48 -7.39 -11.19
C LEU A 89 0.42 -7.03 -10.14
N SER A 90 0.77 -7.03 -8.85
CA SER A 90 -0.16 -6.69 -7.78
C SER A 90 -0.68 -5.25 -7.90
N VAL A 91 0.20 -4.30 -8.25
CA VAL A 91 -0.19 -2.89 -8.45
C VAL A 91 -1.10 -2.76 -9.68
N VAL A 92 -0.77 -3.40 -10.81
CA VAL A 92 -1.60 -3.35 -12.01
C VAL A 92 -2.98 -3.94 -11.76
N LEU A 93 -3.06 -5.10 -11.10
CA LEU A 93 -4.35 -5.72 -10.74
C LEU A 93 -5.17 -4.82 -9.81
N ALA A 94 -4.53 -4.17 -8.84
CA ALA A 94 -5.21 -3.22 -7.95
C ALA A 94 -5.76 -2.02 -8.73
N VAL A 95 -4.98 -1.43 -9.65
CA VAL A 95 -5.45 -0.31 -10.50
C VAL A 95 -6.66 -0.72 -11.31
N VAL A 96 -6.62 -1.87 -11.98
CA VAL A 96 -7.73 -2.37 -12.80
C VAL A 96 -8.96 -2.62 -11.93
N PHE A 97 -8.78 -3.28 -10.78
CA PHE A 97 -9.89 -3.57 -9.87
C PHE A 97 -10.55 -2.30 -9.33
N TYR A 98 -9.76 -1.33 -8.87
CA TYR A 98 -10.29 -0.05 -8.38
C TYR A 98 -11.01 0.74 -9.47
N ALA A 99 -10.43 0.81 -10.68
CA ALA A 99 -11.06 1.48 -11.80
C ALA A 99 -12.42 0.84 -12.15
N LEU A 100 -12.49 -0.49 -12.18
CA LEU A 100 -13.74 -1.21 -12.45
C LEU A 100 -14.78 -0.99 -11.35
N VAL A 101 -14.39 -0.99 -10.08
CA VAL A 101 -15.32 -0.73 -8.96
C VAL A 101 -15.85 0.71 -9.00
N ILE A 102 -14.98 1.69 -9.27
CA ILE A 102 -15.39 3.09 -9.39
C ILE A 102 -16.38 3.27 -10.55
N LEU A 103 -16.06 2.71 -11.71
CA LEU A 103 -16.96 2.72 -12.87
C LEU A 103 -18.29 2.03 -12.55
N ALA A 104 -18.25 0.85 -11.90
CA ALA A 104 -19.46 0.12 -11.52
C ALA A 104 -20.40 0.96 -10.64
N VAL A 105 -19.86 1.67 -9.65
CA VAL A 105 -20.64 2.57 -8.80
C VAL A 105 -21.22 3.70 -9.61
N GLY A 106 -20.44 4.34 -10.49
CA GLY A 106 -20.92 5.43 -11.35
C GLY A 106 -21.96 5.00 -12.39
N TYR A 107 -21.95 3.73 -12.84
CA TYR A 107 -22.99 3.16 -13.70
C TYR A 107 -24.31 2.94 -12.97
N ILE A 108 -24.27 2.60 -11.67
CA ILE A 108 -25.46 2.28 -10.86
C ILE A 108 -26.06 3.53 -10.24
N LEU A 109 -25.24 4.42 -9.68
CA LEU A 109 -25.67 5.61 -8.95
C LEU A 109 -25.39 6.88 -9.75
N ASN A 110 -26.37 7.81 -9.75
CA ASN A 110 -26.15 9.15 -10.26
C ASN A 110 -25.41 10.04 -9.24
N PRO A 111 -24.87 11.23 -9.60
CA PRO A 111 -24.12 12.09 -8.69
C PRO A 111 -24.85 12.49 -7.43
N ALA A 112 -26.16 12.77 -7.56
CA ALA A 112 -26.98 13.19 -6.42
C ALA A 112 -27.13 12.06 -5.41
N GLU A 113 -27.35 10.83 -5.87
CA GLU A 113 -27.43 9.63 -5.04
C GLU A 113 -26.08 9.31 -4.37
N ILE A 114 -24.96 9.55 -5.05
CA ILE A 114 -23.60 9.37 -4.46
C ILE A 114 -23.41 10.35 -3.30
N ILE A 115 -23.80 11.61 -3.47
CA ILE A 115 -23.71 12.65 -2.43
C ILE A 115 -24.62 12.30 -1.25
N GLU A 116 -25.85 11.89 -1.53
CA GLU A 116 -26.82 11.49 -0.51
C GLU A 116 -26.31 10.28 0.29
N SER A 117 -25.80 9.25 -0.38
CA SER A 117 -25.18 8.08 0.25
C SER A 117 -24.00 8.47 1.14
N GLN A 118 -23.14 9.37 0.67
CA GLN A 118 -21.96 9.81 1.43
C GLN A 118 -22.36 10.61 2.68
N GLN A 119 -23.41 11.41 2.62
CA GLN A 119 -23.93 12.17 3.77
C GLN A 119 -24.75 11.29 4.74
N GLY A 120 -25.38 10.24 4.22
CA GLY A 120 -26.20 9.30 4.98
C GLY A 120 -25.39 8.15 5.59
N THR A 121 -25.30 7.06 4.86
CA THR A 121 -24.61 5.84 5.32
C THR A 121 -23.08 5.95 5.31
N GLY A 122 -22.53 6.78 4.42
CA GLY A 122 -21.09 6.85 4.13
C GLY A 122 -20.54 5.62 3.39
N LEU A 123 -21.41 4.71 2.94
CA LEU A 123 -21.04 3.42 2.32
C LEU A 123 -21.56 3.34 0.88
N VAL A 124 -21.05 4.18 -0.01
CA VAL A 124 -21.50 4.35 -1.39
C VAL A 124 -21.56 3.03 -2.17
N THR A 125 -20.57 2.16 -2.00
CA THR A 125 -20.54 0.83 -2.64
C THR A 125 -21.64 -0.10 -2.15
N ALA A 126 -22.04 0.02 -0.88
CA ALA A 126 -23.11 -0.77 -0.31
C ALA A 126 -24.48 -0.32 -0.83
N ASP A 127 -24.67 1.00 -0.95
CA ASP A 127 -25.91 1.57 -1.50
C ASP A 127 -26.03 1.28 -3.01
N ALA A 128 -24.90 1.32 -3.76
CA ALA A 128 -24.87 0.89 -5.15
C ALA A 128 -25.30 -0.58 -5.29
N MET A 129 -24.77 -1.46 -4.43
CA MET A 129 -25.12 -2.88 -4.44
C MET A 129 -26.61 -3.11 -4.08
N ALA A 130 -27.13 -2.37 -3.08
CA ALA A 130 -28.53 -2.44 -2.72
C ALA A 130 -29.44 -2.00 -3.87
N LYS A 131 -29.09 -0.93 -4.58
CA LYS A 131 -29.84 -0.44 -5.73
C LYS A 131 -29.82 -1.42 -6.89
N ALA A 132 -28.63 -1.97 -7.22
CA ALA A 132 -28.48 -2.90 -8.32
C ALA A 132 -29.32 -4.17 -8.18
N PHE A 133 -29.47 -4.69 -6.96
CA PHE A 133 -30.23 -5.90 -6.69
C PHE A 133 -31.65 -5.64 -6.14
N GLY A 134 -32.00 -4.39 -5.88
CA GLY A 134 -33.30 -4.03 -5.28
C GLY A 134 -33.46 -4.55 -3.83
N THR A 135 -32.39 -4.92 -3.14
CA THR A 135 -32.43 -5.50 -1.81
C THR A 135 -31.30 -5.07 -0.90
N LYS A 136 -31.61 -4.72 0.34
CA LYS A 136 -30.63 -4.39 1.38
C LYS A 136 -29.73 -5.56 1.81
N ILE A 137 -30.11 -6.79 1.46
CA ILE A 137 -29.30 -7.98 1.79
C ILE A 137 -27.96 -7.93 1.04
N MET A 138 -27.99 -7.49 -0.22
CA MET A 138 -26.77 -7.39 -1.02
C MET A 138 -25.82 -6.28 -0.55
N ALA A 139 -26.34 -5.21 0.03
CA ALA A 139 -25.51 -4.23 0.74
C ALA A 139 -24.71 -4.88 1.89
N LYS A 140 -25.29 -5.82 2.62
CA LYS A 140 -24.59 -6.55 3.69
C LYS A 140 -23.47 -7.44 3.13
N VAL A 141 -23.63 -8.01 1.95
CA VAL A 141 -22.61 -8.85 1.30
C VAL A 141 -21.36 -8.01 1.01
N ILE A 142 -21.52 -6.80 0.41
CA ILE A 142 -20.38 -5.94 0.12
C ILE A 142 -19.74 -5.38 1.41
N ILE A 143 -20.52 -5.12 2.46
CA ILE A 143 -20.01 -4.69 3.76
C ILE A 143 -19.16 -5.80 4.40
N VAL A 144 -19.61 -7.05 4.39
CA VAL A 144 -18.84 -8.20 4.88
C VAL A 144 -17.55 -8.36 4.08
N GLY A 145 -17.61 -8.22 2.74
CA GLY A 145 -16.43 -8.21 1.89
C GLY A 145 -15.44 -7.10 2.30
N GLY A 146 -15.94 -5.88 2.53
CA GLY A 146 -15.12 -4.76 3.00
C GLY A 146 -14.47 -5.02 4.37
N MET A 147 -15.22 -5.62 5.31
CA MET A 147 -14.66 -6.02 6.61
C MET A 147 -13.55 -7.06 6.46
N CYS A 148 -13.72 -8.05 5.59
CA CYS A 148 -12.66 -9.01 5.26
C CYS A 148 -11.41 -8.31 4.70
N GLY A 149 -11.60 -7.31 3.82
CA GLY A 149 -10.51 -6.50 3.30
C GLY A 149 -9.77 -5.71 4.38
N ILE A 150 -10.47 -5.11 5.33
CA ILE A 150 -9.87 -4.40 6.47
C ILE A 150 -9.03 -5.36 7.32
N ILE A 151 -9.55 -6.55 7.63
CA ILE A 151 -8.82 -7.55 8.42
C ILE A 151 -7.54 -8.01 7.71
N THR A 152 -7.60 -8.26 6.40
CA THR A 152 -6.42 -8.67 5.62
C THR A 152 -5.37 -7.55 5.56
N SER A 153 -5.79 -6.31 5.31
CA SER A 153 -4.90 -5.14 5.25
C SER A 153 -4.23 -4.90 6.61
N TRP A 154 -4.99 -4.94 7.68
CA TRP A 154 -4.46 -4.78 9.03
C TRP A 154 -3.39 -5.83 9.38
N ASN A 155 -3.66 -7.10 9.06
CA ASN A 155 -2.68 -8.17 9.26
C ASN A 155 -1.40 -7.92 8.46
N SER A 156 -1.52 -7.48 7.20
CA SER A 156 -0.36 -7.17 6.34
C SER A 156 0.45 -5.99 6.87
N PHE A 157 -0.19 -4.92 7.32
CA PHE A 157 0.51 -3.76 7.89
C PHE A 157 1.20 -4.07 9.22
N LEU A 158 0.61 -4.91 10.08
CA LEU A 158 1.27 -5.40 11.29
C LEU A 158 2.53 -6.21 10.94
N LEU A 159 2.44 -7.05 9.91
CA LEU A 159 3.57 -7.83 9.42
C LEU A 159 4.68 -6.90 8.92
N GLY A 160 4.40 -6.05 7.93
CA GLY A 160 5.39 -5.15 7.33
C GLY A 160 5.99 -4.19 8.34
N GLY A 161 5.17 -3.50 9.12
CA GLY A 161 5.64 -2.55 10.13
C GLY A 161 6.53 -3.19 11.19
N SER A 162 6.20 -4.41 11.65
CA SER A 162 7.03 -5.12 12.63
C SER A 162 8.39 -5.54 12.06
N ARG A 163 8.47 -5.92 10.76
CA ARG A 163 9.72 -6.26 10.09
C ARG A 163 10.58 -5.03 9.84
N ALA A 164 9.98 -3.92 9.40
CA ALA A 164 10.69 -2.66 9.23
C ALA A 164 11.32 -2.21 10.56
N MET A 165 10.57 -2.27 11.67
CA MET A 165 11.12 -1.96 12.99
C MET A 165 12.22 -2.95 13.41
N TYR A 166 12.04 -4.24 13.13
CA TYR A 166 13.05 -5.27 13.43
C TYR A 166 14.36 -4.96 12.70
N SER A 167 14.33 -4.74 11.40
CA SER A 167 15.51 -4.43 10.58
C SER A 167 16.24 -3.16 11.05
N MET A 168 15.49 -2.10 11.38
CA MET A 168 16.09 -0.89 11.95
C MET A 168 16.73 -1.13 13.32
N ALA A 169 16.12 -1.99 14.17
CA ALA A 169 16.65 -2.32 15.49
C ALA A 169 17.89 -3.23 15.40
N GLU A 170 17.92 -4.13 14.44
CA GLU A 170 19.05 -5.01 14.16
C GLU A 170 20.27 -4.22 13.68
N SER A 171 20.04 -3.19 12.87
CA SER A 171 21.09 -2.23 12.46
C SER A 171 21.40 -1.17 13.52
N TYR A 172 20.93 -1.32 14.76
CA TYR A 172 21.11 -0.36 15.86
C TYR A 172 20.64 1.08 15.56
N MET A 173 19.76 1.27 14.58
CA MET A 173 19.19 2.59 14.29
C MET A 173 18.12 3.00 15.30
N ILE A 174 17.40 2.02 15.86
CA ILE A 174 16.47 2.16 16.97
C ILE A 174 16.87 1.18 18.08
N PRO A 175 16.33 1.29 19.31
CA PRO A 175 16.75 0.44 20.41
C PRO A 175 16.63 -1.06 20.08
N PRO A 176 17.70 -1.88 20.35
CA PRO A 176 17.71 -3.32 20.08
C PRO A 176 16.62 -4.12 20.80
N PHE A 177 15.92 -3.51 21.74
CA PHE A 177 14.73 -4.06 22.37
C PHE A 177 13.69 -4.52 21.34
N PHE A 178 13.56 -3.81 20.20
CA PHE A 178 12.65 -4.15 19.11
C PHE A 178 13.15 -5.27 18.19
N ALA A 179 14.43 -5.63 18.24
CA ALA A 179 15.00 -6.76 17.52
C ALA A 179 14.79 -8.12 18.23
N LYS A 180 14.15 -8.14 19.41
CA LYS A 180 13.93 -9.38 20.15
C LYS A 180 12.90 -10.27 19.46
N LEU A 181 13.33 -11.44 18.99
CA LEU A 181 12.48 -12.45 18.37
C LEU A 181 11.88 -13.40 19.42
N HIS A 182 10.67 -13.87 19.13
CA HIS A 182 10.05 -14.92 19.92
C HIS A 182 10.81 -16.25 19.76
N PRO A 183 11.15 -16.99 20.85
CA PRO A 183 11.99 -18.19 20.75
C PRO A 183 11.44 -19.27 19.80
N LYS A 184 10.12 -19.48 19.82
CA LYS A 184 9.44 -20.51 19.03
C LYS A 184 9.03 -20.03 17.63
N HIS A 185 8.47 -18.81 17.53
CA HIS A 185 7.82 -18.32 16.30
C HIS A 185 8.71 -17.41 15.46
N LYS A 186 9.90 -17.03 15.97
CA LYS A 186 10.84 -16.13 15.27
C LYS A 186 10.22 -14.81 14.80
N THR A 187 9.21 -14.31 15.50
CA THR A 187 8.52 -13.05 15.21
C THR A 187 8.99 -11.93 16.14
N PRO A 188 9.09 -10.67 15.70
CA PRO A 188 9.53 -9.52 16.52
C PRO A 188 8.41 -9.06 17.46
N VAL A 189 8.30 -9.71 18.60
CA VAL A 189 7.16 -9.60 19.55
C VAL A 189 7.02 -8.18 20.10
N ASN A 190 8.13 -7.53 20.45
CA ASN A 190 8.09 -6.20 21.06
C ASN A 190 7.62 -5.14 20.07
N SER A 191 8.01 -5.26 18.79
CA SER A 191 7.54 -4.41 17.71
C SER A 191 6.04 -4.61 17.46
N LEU A 192 5.58 -5.86 17.45
CA LEU A 192 4.15 -6.20 17.31
C LEU A 192 3.32 -5.66 18.46
N TYR A 193 3.79 -5.76 19.70
CA TYR A 193 3.07 -5.20 20.86
C TYR A 193 2.97 -3.68 20.80
N LEU A 194 4.04 -2.99 20.41
CA LEU A 194 4.00 -1.53 20.30
C LEU A 194 2.99 -1.09 19.22
N ILE A 195 3.10 -1.66 18.01
CA ILE A 195 2.20 -1.31 16.90
C ILE A 195 0.76 -1.68 17.29
N GLY A 196 0.53 -2.87 17.83
CA GLY A 196 -0.78 -3.33 18.26
C GLY A 196 -1.41 -2.42 19.33
N ALA A 197 -0.64 -2.01 20.34
CA ALA A 197 -1.12 -1.10 21.38
C ALA A 197 -1.52 0.27 20.81
N LEU A 198 -0.68 0.85 19.94
CA LEU A 198 -0.98 2.13 19.30
C LEU A 198 -2.21 2.06 18.40
N THR A 199 -2.36 0.99 17.62
CA THR A 199 -3.53 0.80 16.76
C THR A 199 -4.82 0.57 17.56
N MET A 200 -4.75 -0.08 18.71
CA MET A 200 -5.90 -0.26 19.62
C MET A 200 -6.35 1.05 20.25
N LEU A 201 -5.45 2.00 20.46
CA LEU A 201 -5.79 3.32 21.05
C LEU A 201 -6.40 4.27 20.01
N ALA A 202 -6.06 4.15 18.74
CA ALA A 202 -6.50 5.07 17.69
C ALA A 202 -8.02 5.26 17.58
N PRO A 203 -8.88 4.22 17.65
CA PRO A 203 -10.33 4.37 17.54
C PRO A 203 -10.97 5.21 18.66
N PHE A 204 -10.37 5.25 19.86
CA PHE A 204 -10.89 6.03 20.98
C PHE A 204 -10.75 7.54 20.76
N ALA A 205 -9.90 7.98 19.86
CA ALA A 205 -9.69 9.37 19.51
C ALA A 205 -10.70 9.91 18.46
N GLY A 206 -11.59 9.05 17.97
CA GLY A 206 -12.67 9.41 17.05
C GLY A 206 -12.25 9.48 15.58
N ARG A 207 -13.25 9.68 14.70
CA ARG A 207 -13.07 9.62 13.23
C ARG A 207 -12.09 10.69 12.71
N THR A 208 -12.11 11.88 13.26
CA THR A 208 -11.24 12.98 12.83
C THR A 208 -9.76 12.65 13.08
N MET A 209 -9.46 12.09 14.23
CA MET A 209 -8.09 11.67 14.57
C MET A 209 -7.60 10.55 13.63
N MET A 210 -8.48 9.63 13.24
CA MET A 210 -8.14 8.57 12.26
C MET A 210 -7.74 9.17 10.91
N VAL A 211 -8.45 10.20 10.43
CA VAL A 211 -8.11 10.90 9.19
C VAL A 211 -6.73 11.53 9.31
N TRP A 212 -6.45 12.26 10.38
CA TRP A 212 -5.14 12.87 10.61
C TRP A 212 -3.99 11.85 10.66
N ILE A 213 -4.21 10.69 11.29
CA ILE A 213 -3.22 9.60 11.32
C ILE A 213 -2.98 9.06 9.91
N CYS A 214 -4.04 8.87 9.11
CA CYS A 214 -3.92 8.39 7.73
C CYS A 214 -3.15 9.39 6.86
N ASP A 215 -3.47 10.67 6.93
CA ASP A 215 -2.84 11.70 6.10
C ASP A 215 -1.37 11.94 6.50
N ALA A 216 -1.06 11.96 7.80
CA ALA A 216 0.31 11.99 8.29
C ALA A 216 1.10 10.73 7.88
N GLY A 217 0.46 9.54 7.89
CA GLY A 217 1.03 8.29 7.44
C GLY A 217 1.33 8.30 5.93
N ASN A 218 0.41 8.83 5.12
CA ASN A 218 0.59 8.99 3.67
C ASN A 218 1.80 9.86 3.33
N PHE A 219 1.94 10.99 4.02
CA PHE A 219 3.12 11.85 3.86
C PHE A 219 4.40 11.08 4.16
N GLY A 220 4.43 10.32 5.27
CA GLY A 220 5.57 9.48 5.64
C GLY A 220 5.91 8.42 4.58
N CYS A 221 4.90 7.75 4.02
CA CYS A 221 5.09 6.77 2.94
C CYS A 221 5.62 7.42 1.66
N CYS A 222 5.07 8.56 1.24
CA CYS A 222 5.56 9.30 0.07
C CYS A 222 7.01 9.76 0.26
N LEU A 223 7.38 10.18 1.47
CA LEU A 223 8.77 10.53 1.81
C LEU A 223 9.68 9.31 1.71
N ALA A 224 9.27 8.17 2.24
CA ALA A 224 10.02 6.92 2.15
C ALA A 224 10.21 6.49 0.68
N TYR A 225 9.17 6.53 -0.14
CA TYR A 225 9.25 6.21 -1.58
C TYR A 225 10.19 7.15 -2.32
N CYS A 226 10.19 8.44 -2.00
CA CYS A 226 11.12 9.40 -2.58
C CYS A 226 12.57 9.05 -2.19
N MET A 227 12.83 8.79 -0.92
CA MET A 227 14.17 8.44 -0.43
C MET A 227 14.67 7.11 -1.00
N VAL A 228 13.82 6.10 -1.10
CA VAL A 228 14.15 4.81 -1.74
C VAL A 228 14.49 5.01 -3.22
N SER A 229 13.70 5.83 -3.93
CA SER A 229 13.94 6.12 -5.35
C SER A 229 15.27 6.85 -5.58
N VAL A 230 15.62 7.80 -4.71
CA VAL A 230 16.92 8.49 -4.73
C VAL A 230 18.04 7.51 -4.41
N SER A 231 17.88 6.69 -3.37
CA SER A 231 18.86 5.67 -2.98
C SER A 231 19.09 4.66 -4.10
N PHE A 232 18.05 4.24 -4.81
CA PHE A 232 18.14 3.37 -5.98
C PHE A 232 19.06 3.94 -7.05
N LEU A 233 18.91 5.23 -7.39
CA LEU A 233 19.77 5.89 -8.39
C LEU A 233 21.22 6.03 -7.92
N ILE A 234 21.42 6.39 -6.65
CA ILE A 234 22.76 6.56 -6.06
C ILE A 234 23.49 5.21 -6.01
N LEU A 235 22.80 4.15 -5.55
CA LEU A 235 23.39 2.82 -5.41
C LEU A 235 23.79 2.23 -6.77
N ARG A 236 23.00 2.47 -7.82
CA ARG A 236 23.36 2.09 -9.20
C ARG A 236 24.61 2.77 -9.73
N LYS A 237 24.93 3.95 -9.20
CA LYS A 237 26.14 4.70 -9.58
C LYS A 237 27.35 4.34 -8.71
N LYS A 238 27.13 4.12 -7.40
CA LYS A 238 28.22 3.84 -6.45
C LYS A 238 28.69 2.39 -6.51
N GLU A 239 27.75 1.47 -6.69
CA GLU A 239 28.02 0.02 -6.68
C GLU A 239 27.44 -0.63 -7.96
N PRO A 240 28.11 -0.39 -9.13
CA PRO A 240 27.63 -0.91 -10.41
C PRO A 240 27.66 -2.44 -10.47
N ASP A 241 28.61 -3.07 -9.80
CA ASP A 241 28.88 -4.52 -9.83
C ASP A 241 28.10 -5.33 -8.78
N MET A 242 27.34 -4.66 -7.90
CA MET A 242 26.50 -5.34 -6.91
C MET A 242 25.57 -6.35 -7.60
N ALA A 243 25.50 -7.57 -7.08
CA ALA A 243 24.57 -8.59 -7.54
C ALA A 243 23.11 -8.13 -7.36
N ARG A 244 22.33 -8.24 -8.41
CA ARG A 244 20.91 -7.81 -8.42
C ARG A 244 20.07 -8.90 -9.06
N PRO A 245 19.31 -9.66 -8.29
CA PRO A 245 18.45 -10.71 -8.82
C PRO A 245 17.44 -10.20 -9.85
N TYR A 246 16.86 -9.02 -9.58
CA TYR A 246 15.96 -8.33 -10.50
C TYR A 246 16.58 -7.04 -11.03
N LYS A 247 16.65 -6.91 -12.36
CA LYS A 247 17.21 -5.73 -13.04
C LYS A 247 16.12 -4.97 -13.77
N VAL A 248 15.84 -3.75 -13.32
CA VAL A 248 14.91 -2.83 -13.99
C VAL A 248 15.51 -2.37 -15.31
N GLY A 249 14.77 -2.52 -16.42
CA GLY A 249 15.14 -1.91 -17.70
C GLY A 249 15.09 -0.39 -17.62
N HIS A 250 15.91 0.31 -18.42
CA HIS A 250 15.95 1.79 -18.47
C HIS A 250 15.98 2.45 -17.07
N TYR A 251 16.75 1.88 -16.14
CA TYR A 251 16.76 2.25 -14.72
C TYR A 251 16.93 3.76 -14.44
N LYS A 252 17.65 4.49 -15.31
CA LYS A 252 17.82 5.95 -15.17
C LYS A 252 16.50 6.67 -15.36
N PHE A 253 15.74 6.33 -16.38
CA PHE A 253 14.43 6.92 -16.67
C PHE A 253 13.41 6.55 -15.57
N VAL A 254 13.30 5.28 -15.26
CA VAL A 254 12.35 4.77 -14.23
C VAL A 254 12.68 5.38 -12.87
N GLY A 255 13.94 5.38 -12.47
CA GLY A 255 14.37 5.97 -11.20
C GLY A 255 14.17 7.49 -11.14
N PHE A 256 14.48 8.21 -12.23
CA PHE A 256 14.21 9.65 -12.31
C PHE A 256 12.72 9.96 -12.20
N MET A 257 11.88 9.25 -12.95
CA MET A 257 10.43 9.43 -12.88
C MET A 257 9.87 9.10 -11.49
N ALA A 258 10.38 8.06 -10.84
CA ALA A 258 9.97 7.71 -9.47
C ALA A 258 10.30 8.83 -8.47
N VAL A 259 11.51 9.44 -8.57
CA VAL A 259 11.90 10.59 -7.73
C VAL A 259 11.01 11.81 -8.02
N VAL A 260 10.77 12.12 -9.29
CA VAL A 260 9.94 13.27 -9.68
C VAL A 260 8.50 13.09 -9.19
N MET A 261 7.89 11.94 -9.42
CA MET A 261 6.50 11.70 -9.05
C MET A 261 6.32 11.70 -7.52
N SER A 262 7.18 11.00 -6.79
CA SER A 262 7.11 11.01 -5.31
C SER A 262 7.44 12.37 -4.71
N GLY A 263 8.39 13.10 -5.31
CA GLY A 263 8.73 14.48 -4.93
C GLY A 263 7.58 15.46 -5.19
N LEU A 264 6.90 15.35 -6.32
CA LEU A 264 5.71 16.16 -6.62
C LEU A 264 4.59 15.89 -5.60
N MET A 265 4.35 14.63 -5.23
CA MET A 265 3.38 14.29 -4.18
C MET A 265 3.74 14.94 -2.84
N LEU A 266 5.01 14.87 -2.43
CA LEU A 266 5.47 15.56 -1.21
C LEU A 266 5.25 17.06 -1.27
N LEU A 267 5.53 17.69 -2.40
CA LEU A 267 5.30 19.13 -2.58
C LEU A 267 3.82 19.49 -2.41
N VAL A 268 2.90 18.69 -2.95
CA VAL A 268 1.46 18.94 -2.83
C VAL A 268 1.00 18.87 -1.38
N TYR A 269 1.54 17.96 -0.56
CA TYR A 269 1.26 17.91 0.88
C TYR A 269 1.76 19.15 1.63
N CYS A 270 2.86 19.78 1.14
CA CYS A 270 3.46 20.95 1.77
C CYS A 270 2.82 22.29 1.33
N ILE A 271 2.15 22.34 0.16
CA ILE A 271 1.62 23.60 -0.39
C ILE A 271 0.22 23.88 0.16
N PRO A 272 0.01 24.94 0.97
CA PRO A 272 -1.30 25.30 1.47
C PRO A 272 -2.27 25.61 0.32
N GLY A 273 -3.49 25.06 0.41
CA GLY A 273 -4.52 25.30 -0.60
C GLY A 273 -4.47 24.38 -1.83
N SER A 274 -3.54 23.42 -1.88
CA SER A 274 -3.49 22.38 -2.93
C SER A 274 -4.68 21.41 -2.90
N GLY A 275 -5.45 21.43 -1.80
CA GLY A 275 -6.54 20.48 -1.56
C GLY A 275 -6.09 19.15 -0.92
N GLY A 276 -4.79 18.90 -0.86
CA GLY A 276 -4.16 17.77 -0.17
C GLY A 276 -3.10 18.19 0.84
N SER A 277 -3.01 19.51 1.13
CA SER A 277 -2.05 20.02 2.11
C SER A 277 -2.40 19.55 3.52
N LEU A 278 -1.37 19.13 4.27
CA LEU A 278 -1.52 18.74 5.66
C LEU A 278 -2.02 19.90 6.53
N VAL A 279 -2.96 19.62 7.41
CA VAL A 279 -3.41 20.57 8.42
C VAL A 279 -2.44 20.62 9.62
N PHE A 280 -2.58 21.61 10.49
CA PHE A 280 -1.66 21.81 11.62
C PHE A 280 -1.54 20.57 12.52
N GLN A 281 -2.64 19.87 12.78
CA GLN A 281 -2.68 18.66 13.62
C GLN A 281 -1.89 17.49 12.98
N GLU A 282 -1.96 17.35 11.66
CA GLU A 282 -1.21 16.35 10.92
C GLU A 282 0.29 16.67 10.93
N TRP A 283 0.67 17.92 10.75
CA TRP A 283 2.04 18.38 10.92
C TRP A 283 2.59 18.13 12.32
N LEU A 284 1.77 18.29 13.34
CA LEU A 284 2.14 17.99 14.73
C LEU A 284 2.40 16.49 14.91
N MET A 285 1.61 15.62 14.26
CA MET A 285 1.84 14.17 14.26
C MET A 285 3.13 13.80 13.53
N VAL A 286 3.35 14.32 12.32
CA VAL A 286 4.59 14.10 11.56
C VAL A 286 5.79 14.61 12.36
N GLY A 287 5.69 15.79 12.97
CA GLY A 287 6.75 16.38 13.79
C GLY A 287 7.07 15.57 15.04
N SER A 288 6.05 15.11 15.76
CA SER A 288 6.25 14.28 16.97
C SER A 288 6.89 12.94 16.64
N TRP A 289 6.46 12.29 15.55
CA TRP A 289 7.04 11.03 15.07
C TRP A 289 8.49 11.21 14.60
N SER A 290 8.75 12.28 13.85
CA SER A 290 10.11 12.64 13.41
C SER A 290 11.04 12.94 14.58
N LEU A 291 10.54 13.67 15.60
CA LEU A 291 11.29 13.95 16.82
C LEU A 291 11.66 12.65 17.56
N LEU A 292 10.72 11.72 17.69
CA LEU A 292 10.97 10.39 18.27
C LEU A 292 12.07 9.66 17.50
N GLY A 293 12.02 9.69 16.18
CA GLY A 293 13.05 9.11 15.31
C GLY A 293 14.43 9.74 15.53
N VAL A 294 14.51 11.07 15.62
CA VAL A 294 15.75 11.80 15.88
C VAL A 294 16.31 11.45 17.26
N VAL A 295 15.44 11.36 18.27
CA VAL A 295 15.85 10.97 19.64
C VAL A 295 16.43 9.55 19.64
N PHE A 296 15.76 8.59 19.02
CA PHE A 296 16.29 7.22 18.90
C PHE A 296 17.61 7.20 18.16
N TYR A 297 17.69 7.88 17.02
CA TYR A 297 18.92 8.02 16.24
C TYR A 297 20.08 8.56 17.12
N ALA A 298 19.85 9.65 17.85
CA ALA A 298 20.88 10.28 18.67
C ALA A 298 21.35 9.36 19.82
N ILE A 299 20.40 8.70 20.49
CA ILE A 299 20.70 7.75 21.59
C ILE A 299 21.50 6.56 21.05
N CYS A 300 21.00 5.91 19.99
CA CYS A 300 21.63 4.72 19.45
C CYS A 300 23.00 5.02 18.83
N LYS A 301 23.13 6.13 18.09
CA LYS A 301 24.42 6.57 17.54
C LYS A 301 25.49 6.83 18.62
N ARG A 302 25.08 7.39 19.77
CA ARG A 302 25.99 7.60 20.91
C ARG A 302 26.37 6.30 21.60
N LYS A 303 25.42 5.36 21.72
CA LYS A 303 25.60 4.13 22.48
C LYS A 303 26.32 3.05 21.69
N TYR A 304 26.03 2.90 20.39
CA TYR A 304 26.49 1.79 19.56
C TYR A 304 27.51 2.19 18.48
N LYS A 305 28.07 3.38 18.55
CA LYS A 305 29.10 4.00 17.70
C LYS A 305 29.55 3.21 16.46
N GLU A 306 30.27 2.07 16.66
CA GLU A 306 30.87 1.27 15.59
C GLU A 306 29.88 0.35 14.88
N ASP A 307 28.81 -0.07 15.56
CA ASP A 307 27.80 -1.00 15.02
C ASP A 307 26.59 -0.27 14.44
N PHE A 308 26.50 1.05 14.68
CA PHE A 308 25.40 1.87 14.23
C PHE A 308 25.34 1.92 12.71
N GLY A 309 24.24 1.41 12.13
CA GLY A 309 23.99 1.43 10.69
C GLY A 309 24.86 0.44 9.90
N LYS A 310 25.63 -0.41 10.56
CA LYS A 310 26.21 -1.56 9.85
C LYS A 310 25.07 -2.40 9.33
N LEU A 311 25.00 -2.49 8.01
CA LEU A 311 24.23 -3.56 7.39
C LEU A 311 24.85 -4.87 7.94
N ILE A 312 24.03 -5.72 8.51
CA ILE A 312 24.38 -7.11 8.69
C ILE A 312 24.85 -7.57 7.31
N GLU A 313 26.06 -8.13 7.25
CA GLU A 313 26.59 -8.68 6.01
C GLU A 313 25.46 -9.49 5.39
N LEU A 314 24.94 -8.96 4.28
CA LEU A 314 23.96 -9.69 3.48
C LEU A 314 24.56 -11.07 3.30
N ILE A 315 23.85 -12.09 3.72
CA ILE A 315 24.14 -13.51 3.51
C ILE A 315 24.90 -13.63 2.20
N SER A 316 26.07 -14.22 2.23
CA SER A 316 26.92 -14.32 1.05
C SER A 316 26.10 -14.91 -0.10
N ASP A 317 26.41 -14.55 -1.35
CA ASP A 317 25.66 -15.04 -2.51
C ASP A 317 25.58 -16.58 -2.55
N GLU A 318 26.54 -17.27 -1.95
CA GLU A 318 26.56 -18.73 -1.76
C GLU A 318 25.54 -19.21 -0.72
N ASP A 319 25.36 -18.49 0.37
CA ASP A 319 24.36 -18.82 1.40
C ASP A 319 22.94 -18.49 0.89
N ALA A 320 22.78 -17.41 0.12
CA ALA A 320 21.52 -17.07 -0.53
C ALA A 320 21.10 -18.13 -1.56
N ALA A 321 22.04 -18.67 -2.32
CA ALA A 321 21.79 -19.76 -3.27
C ALA A 321 21.40 -21.07 -2.56
N SER A 322 21.98 -21.36 -1.38
CA SER A 322 21.68 -22.56 -0.60
C SER A 322 20.32 -22.53 0.10
N LEU A 323 19.77 -21.34 0.35
CA LEU A 323 18.46 -21.14 0.98
C LEU A 323 17.30 -21.11 -0.04
N MET A 324 17.61 -21.11 -1.33
CA MET A 324 16.57 -21.18 -2.37
C MET A 324 16.25 -22.66 -2.67
N PRO A 325 15.02 -23.15 -2.38
CA PRO A 325 14.61 -24.42 -2.93
C PRO A 325 14.67 -24.31 -4.46
N GLU A 326 15.17 -25.36 -5.13
CA GLU A 326 14.99 -25.57 -6.57
C GLU A 326 13.47 -25.73 -6.83
N ALA A 327 12.75 -24.62 -6.86
CA ALA A 327 11.38 -24.61 -7.32
C ALA A 327 11.44 -24.66 -8.86
N ASP A 328 10.62 -25.50 -9.45
CA ASP A 328 10.43 -25.58 -10.91
C ASP A 328 10.11 -24.19 -11.47
N ASP A 329 11.19 -23.49 -11.88
CA ASP A 329 11.14 -22.08 -12.27
C ASP A 329 10.34 -21.85 -13.55
N GLU A 330 10.22 -22.87 -14.43
CA GLU A 330 9.53 -22.75 -15.72
C GLU A 330 8.01 -22.62 -15.59
N GLU A 331 7.36 -23.37 -14.71
CA GLU A 331 5.89 -23.39 -14.63
C GLU A 331 5.32 -22.09 -14.05
N LEU A 332 5.99 -21.51 -13.06
CA LEU A 332 5.55 -20.26 -12.44
C LEU A 332 5.85 -19.03 -13.33
N ASP A 333 6.98 -19.03 -14.07
CA ASP A 333 7.30 -17.96 -15.01
C ASP A 333 6.28 -17.95 -16.18
N VAL A 334 5.87 -19.11 -16.69
CA VAL A 334 4.85 -19.24 -17.74
C VAL A 334 3.50 -18.68 -17.26
N VAL A 335 3.09 -18.97 -16.04
CA VAL A 335 1.81 -18.48 -15.49
C VAL A 335 1.84 -16.97 -15.25
N ILE A 336 2.95 -16.43 -14.71
CA ILE A 336 3.10 -15.00 -14.47
C ILE A 336 3.19 -14.22 -15.78
N ASP A 337 4.00 -14.67 -16.73
CA ASP A 337 4.16 -14.00 -18.02
C ASP A 337 2.86 -14.09 -18.84
N ALA A 338 2.15 -15.23 -18.82
CA ALA A 338 0.82 -15.34 -19.44
C ALA A 338 -0.24 -14.45 -18.78
N ALA A 339 -0.19 -14.25 -17.48
CA ALA A 339 -1.10 -13.34 -16.78
C ALA A 339 -0.79 -11.87 -17.13
N ILE A 340 0.49 -11.49 -17.18
CA ILE A 340 0.93 -10.15 -17.58
C ILE A 340 0.53 -9.86 -19.02
N ASP A 341 0.77 -10.79 -19.95
CA ASP A 341 0.43 -10.64 -21.38
C ASP A 341 -1.08 -10.54 -21.59
N ARG A 342 -1.89 -11.30 -20.84
CA ARG A 342 -3.35 -11.19 -20.91
C ARG A 342 -3.85 -9.84 -20.43
N VAL A 343 -3.29 -9.31 -19.33
CA VAL A 343 -3.66 -7.99 -18.80
C VAL A 343 -3.24 -6.89 -19.77
N LEU A 344 -2.02 -6.93 -20.30
CA LEU A 344 -1.52 -5.94 -21.26
C LEU A 344 -2.28 -5.98 -22.59
N SER A 345 -2.63 -7.17 -23.10
CA SER A 345 -3.42 -7.32 -24.33
C SER A 345 -4.89 -6.92 -24.17
N SER A 346 -5.43 -6.94 -22.96
CA SER A 346 -6.77 -6.44 -22.66
C SER A 346 -6.84 -4.92 -22.52
N MET A 347 -5.69 -4.26 -22.39
CA MET A 347 -5.57 -2.79 -22.27
C MET A 347 -5.17 -2.10 -23.58
N ALA A 348 -4.82 -2.88 -24.62
CA ALA A 348 -4.55 -2.41 -25.99
C ALA A 348 -5.79 -2.52 -26.87
#